data_5530a2f88ab12aa46e15fccb1e3cfa89
#
_entry.id   5530a2f88ab12aa46e15fccb1e3cfa89
#
_cell.length_a   1.000
_cell.length_b   1.000
_cell.length_c   1.000
_cell.angle_alpha   90.00
_cell.angle_beta   90.00
_cell.angle_gamma   90.00
#
_symmetry.space_group_name_H-M   'P 1'
#
loop_
_entity.id
_entity.type
_entity.pdbx_description
1 polymer ?
#
loop_
_entity_poly.entity_id
_entity_poly.type
_entity_poly.pdbx_seq_one_letter_code
_entity_poly.pdbx_strand_id
1 'polypeptide(L)'
;MACQQAAAQTSDRIELDLGQARNLAIAALENGDPGTAILLSKELLKATPEDPLIYYILARAHARLGDPDLARRAAALSYRFADSGPARFEAAQLASQMAFQADRYSLSQLWLRRTAIHAPTERDEERVARDYRLLRKVNPWSLRIRTDMRPSNNVNNGTDTSLNIIDGVPDGGTIDSSALALSGLIASLDLAPSYRLRSDANSATSLGARLYIERVALSSEAKELAPHATGSDFGSTYGELSMTHAFAIGSAGQSGSAAVEFALGDSWYGGARSYQFARLEGRRGWALGSNGHLQLRANAEQRYRASYTANDARILGLGAEFGTELDNGGIIGLQMALRDANAASPNGSYSSASIRASYTLGRTLGPARLSMGLVVGYTRYDQFVASLFLPPTQRTDTSAYGDISLIFERYDYAGFVPILRLRTGQKNSNFSRFSSQEVSVSLGVGSKF
;
A
#
# COMPACT_ATOMS: atom_id res chain seq x y z
N MET A 1 -0.27 32.07 -85.46
CA MET A 1 -1.16 31.45 -84.52
C MET A 1 -0.65 30.08 -84.16
N ALA A 2 0.03 29.95 -83.02
CA ALA A 2 0.54 28.66 -82.51
C ALA A 2 -0.25 28.38 -81.25
N CYS A 3 -1.12 27.36 -81.29
CA CYS A 3 -1.78 26.82 -80.10
C CYS A 3 -0.80 25.98 -79.32
N GLN A 4 -0.41 26.43 -78.13
CA GLN A 4 0.25 25.58 -77.12
C GLN A 4 -0.80 24.74 -76.44
N GLN A 5 -0.74 23.43 -76.69
CA GLN A 5 -1.47 22.44 -75.85
C GLN A 5 -0.77 22.30 -74.51
N ALA A 6 -1.46 22.71 -73.48
CA ALA A 6 -1.08 22.39 -72.10
C ALA A 6 -1.33 20.89 -71.86
N ALA A 7 -0.29 20.10 -71.71
CA ALA A 7 -0.38 18.73 -71.28
C ALA A 7 -0.82 18.74 -69.81
N ALA A 8 -2.00 18.26 -69.53
CA ALA A 8 -2.44 17.95 -68.18
C ALA A 8 -1.59 16.81 -67.63
N GLN A 9 -0.78 17.09 -66.61
CA GLN A 9 -0.15 16.05 -65.82
C GLN A 9 -1.23 15.27 -65.08
N THR A 10 -1.59 14.08 -65.57
CA THR A 10 -2.32 13.08 -64.80
C THR A 10 -1.46 12.68 -63.64
N SER A 11 -1.79 13.15 -62.47
CA SER A 11 -1.22 12.58 -61.24
C SER A 11 -1.63 11.10 -61.18
N ASP A 12 -0.69 10.21 -61.34
CA ASP A 12 -0.89 8.78 -61.10
C ASP A 12 -1.38 8.60 -59.66
N ARG A 13 -2.69 8.49 -59.55
CA ARG A 13 -3.30 8.08 -58.28
C ARG A 13 -3.07 6.57 -58.16
N ILE A 14 -2.23 6.17 -57.23
CA ILE A 14 -2.06 4.76 -56.85
C ILE A 14 -3.19 4.44 -55.89
N GLU A 15 -4.20 3.68 -56.32
CA GLU A 15 -5.23 3.13 -55.46
C GLU A 15 -4.65 1.89 -54.74
N LEU A 16 -4.60 1.96 -53.42
CA LEU A 16 -4.13 0.86 -52.59
C LEU A 16 -5.35 0.28 -51.83
N ASP A 17 -5.45 -1.02 -51.77
CA ASP A 17 -6.34 -1.67 -50.82
C ASP A 17 -5.80 -1.51 -49.38
N LEU A 18 -6.68 -1.79 -48.38
CA LEU A 18 -6.29 -1.63 -46.96
C LEU A 18 -5.10 -2.52 -46.59
N GLY A 19 -5.00 -3.72 -47.13
CA GLY A 19 -3.88 -4.64 -46.88
C GLY A 19 -2.55 -4.14 -47.50
N GLN A 20 -2.60 -3.64 -48.72
CA GLN A 20 -1.45 -3.04 -49.42
C GLN A 20 -0.98 -1.77 -48.69
N ALA A 21 -1.90 -0.90 -48.29
CA ALA A 21 -1.57 0.32 -47.55
C ALA A 21 -0.96 0.00 -46.17
N ARG A 22 -1.44 -1.04 -45.48
CA ARG A 22 -0.85 -1.52 -44.24
C ARG A 22 0.58 -2.05 -44.43
N ASN A 23 0.79 -2.90 -45.43
CA ASN A 23 2.13 -3.42 -45.75
C ASN A 23 3.09 -2.30 -46.14
N LEU A 24 2.64 -1.30 -46.88
CA LEU A 24 3.44 -0.13 -47.23
C LEU A 24 3.81 0.70 -45.98
N ALA A 25 2.88 0.87 -45.02
CA ALA A 25 3.18 1.54 -43.77
C ALA A 25 4.23 0.81 -42.93
N ILE A 26 4.20 -0.54 -42.92
CA ILE A 26 5.20 -1.37 -42.27
C ILE A 26 6.55 -1.20 -42.97
N ALA A 27 6.58 -1.33 -44.32
CA ALA A 27 7.79 -1.18 -45.11
C ALA A 27 8.41 0.22 -44.96
N ALA A 28 7.60 1.29 -44.96
CA ALA A 28 8.07 2.65 -44.73
C ALA A 28 8.75 2.76 -43.35
N LEU A 29 8.13 2.18 -42.33
CA LEU A 29 8.72 2.16 -40.98
C LEU A 29 10.05 1.37 -40.96
N GLU A 30 10.13 0.22 -41.60
CA GLU A 30 11.33 -0.62 -41.65
C GLU A 30 12.48 0.07 -42.43
N ASN A 31 12.15 0.74 -43.53
CA ASN A 31 13.11 1.48 -44.39
C ASN A 31 13.52 2.83 -43.77
N GLY A 32 13.10 3.17 -42.56
CA GLY A 32 13.54 4.40 -41.90
C GLY A 32 12.80 5.66 -42.34
N ASP A 33 11.62 5.53 -42.95
CA ASP A 33 10.73 6.65 -43.28
C ASP A 33 9.50 6.68 -42.34
N PRO A 34 9.66 7.16 -41.10
CA PRO A 34 8.56 7.26 -40.15
C PRO A 34 7.49 8.29 -40.56
N GLY A 35 7.86 9.28 -41.39
CA GLY A 35 6.93 10.28 -41.89
C GLY A 35 5.83 9.66 -42.76
N THR A 36 6.23 8.89 -43.77
CA THR A 36 5.29 8.13 -44.63
C THR A 36 4.50 7.11 -43.83
N ALA A 37 5.13 6.41 -42.86
CA ALA A 37 4.42 5.47 -41.99
C ALA A 37 3.32 6.16 -41.16
N ILE A 38 3.55 7.36 -40.64
CA ILE A 38 2.52 8.15 -39.89
C ILE A 38 1.39 8.57 -40.83
N LEU A 39 1.71 9.04 -42.03
CA LEU A 39 0.71 9.50 -42.99
C LEU A 39 -0.23 8.35 -43.38
N LEU A 40 0.32 7.22 -43.79
CA LEU A 40 -0.43 6.02 -44.13
C LEU A 40 -1.23 5.49 -42.97
N SER A 41 -0.67 5.44 -41.76
CA SER A 41 -1.37 5.00 -40.55
C SER A 41 -2.59 5.90 -40.24
N LYS A 42 -2.47 7.22 -40.39
CA LYS A 42 -3.58 8.14 -40.19
C LYS A 42 -4.71 7.94 -41.19
N GLU A 43 -4.38 7.69 -42.46
CA GLU A 43 -5.40 7.40 -43.50
C GLU A 43 -6.07 6.04 -43.24
N LEU A 44 -5.30 5.01 -42.91
CA LEU A 44 -5.82 3.68 -42.55
C LEU A 44 -6.77 3.75 -41.35
N LEU A 45 -6.48 4.55 -40.32
CA LEU A 45 -7.31 4.73 -39.14
C LEU A 45 -8.65 5.44 -39.44
N LYS A 46 -8.80 6.13 -40.57
CA LYS A 46 -10.10 6.65 -41.01
C LYS A 46 -11.04 5.51 -41.44
N ALA A 47 -10.48 4.46 -42.06
CA ALA A 47 -11.22 3.30 -42.52
C ALA A 47 -11.40 2.24 -41.43
N THR A 48 -10.39 2.08 -40.58
CA THR A 48 -10.35 1.09 -39.49
C THR A 48 -9.93 1.75 -38.16
N PRO A 49 -10.83 2.46 -37.47
CA PRO A 49 -10.49 3.30 -36.31
C PRO A 49 -9.99 2.55 -35.07
N GLU A 50 -10.24 1.24 -35.01
CA GLU A 50 -9.88 0.39 -33.86
C GLU A 50 -8.83 -0.67 -34.18
N ASP A 51 -8.07 -0.51 -35.29
CA ASP A 51 -7.04 -1.47 -35.66
C ASP A 51 -5.79 -1.35 -34.76
N PRO A 52 -5.51 -2.32 -33.91
CA PRO A 52 -4.39 -2.26 -32.95
C PRO A 52 -3.01 -2.24 -33.65
N LEU A 53 -2.87 -2.91 -34.79
CA LEU A 53 -1.60 -2.96 -35.52
C LEU A 53 -1.25 -1.60 -36.12
N ILE A 54 -2.23 -0.88 -36.66
CA ILE A 54 -2.01 0.45 -37.21
C ILE A 54 -1.59 1.43 -36.10
N TYR A 55 -2.23 1.36 -34.93
CA TYR A 55 -1.79 2.15 -33.77
C TYR A 55 -0.39 1.77 -33.31
N TYR A 56 0.00 0.50 -33.40
CA TYR A 56 1.36 0.07 -33.08
C TYR A 56 2.40 0.63 -34.05
N ILE A 57 2.11 0.58 -35.37
CA ILE A 57 2.96 1.19 -36.40
C ILE A 57 3.09 2.70 -36.15
N LEU A 58 2.00 3.38 -35.88
CA LEU A 58 1.96 4.82 -35.56
C LEU A 58 2.81 5.13 -34.32
N ALA A 59 2.70 4.30 -33.27
CA ALA A 59 3.51 4.45 -32.06
C ALA A 59 5.00 4.30 -32.33
N ARG A 60 5.40 3.28 -33.10
CA ARG A 60 6.80 3.07 -33.46
C ARG A 60 7.35 4.18 -34.36
N ALA A 61 6.52 4.71 -35.27
CA ALA A 61 6.90 5.82 -36.12
C ALA A 61 7.16 7.10 -35.33
N HIS A 62 6.26 7.46 -34.39
CA HIS A 62 6.46 8.59 -33.48
C HIS A 62 7.70 8.38 -32.58
N ALA A 63 7.94 7.14 -32.10
CA ALA A 63 9.13 6.82 -31.31
C ALA A 63 10.42 7.08 -32.08
N ARG A 64 10.47 6.76 -33.38
CA ARG A 64 11.64 7.03 -34.24
C ARG A 64 11.85 8.52 -34.52
N LEU A 65 10.78 9.32 -34.51
CA LEU A 65 10.88 10.78 -34.64
C LEU A 65 11.28 11.48 -33.35
N GLY A 66 11.41 10.74 -32.25
CA GLY A 66 11.71 11.33 -30.94
C GLY A 66 10.53 12.01 -30.26
N ASP A 67 9.29 11.63 -30.63
CA ASP A 67 8.04 12.12 -30.04
C ASP A 67 7.47 11.12 -29.02
N PRO A 68 8.06 10.96 -27.83
CA PRO A 68 7.69 9.89 -26.90
C PRO A 68 6.25 10.01 -26.36
N ASP A 69 5.70 11.23 -26.24
CA ASP A 69 4.33 11.44 -25.80
C ASP A 69 3.28 10.98 -26.82
N LEU A 70 3.50 11.26 -28.12
CA LEU A 70 2.62 10.79 -29.18
C LEU A 70 2.76 9.28 -29.36
N ALA A 71 3.99 8.76 -29.33
CA ALA A 71 4.27 7.33 -29.41
C ALA A 71 3.56 6.57 -28.28
N ARG A 72 3.64 7.04 -27.04
CA ARG A 72 2.97 6.45 -25.89
C ARG A 72 1.44 6.45 -26.04
N ARG A 73 0.86 7.55 -26.51
CA ARG A 73 -0.60 7.64 -26.73
C ARG A 73 -1.07 6.63 -27.77
N ALA A 74 -0.35 6.52 -28.88
CA ALA A 74 -0.64 5.53 -29.93
C ALA A 74 -0.46 4.10 -29.41
N ALA A 75 0.61 3.80 -28.65
CA ALA A 75 0.82 2.50 -28.02
C ALA A 75 -0.30 2.14 -27.01
N ALA A 76 -0.81 3.14 -26.27
CA ALA A 76 -1.94 2.94 -25.36
C ALA A 76 -3.24 2.57 -26.09
N LEU A 77 -3.48 3.15 -27.28
CA LEU A 77 -4.61 2.77 -28.13
C LEU A 77 -4.42 1.39 -28.75
N SER A 78 -3.20 1.07 -29.21
CA SER A 78 -2.86 -0.28 -29.63
C SER A 78 -3.16 -1.32 -28.54
N TYR A 79 -2.73 -1.07 -27.29
CA TYR A 79 -3.03 -1.94 -26.15
C TYR A 79 -4.54 -2.09 -25.91
N ARG A 80 -5.28 -0.99 -26.00
CA ARG A 80 -6.72 -0.97 -25.77
C ARG A 80 -7.49 -1.85 -26.76
N PHE A 81 -7.13 -1.79 -28.03
CA PHE A 81 -7.80 -2.48 -29.12
C PHE A 81 -7.24 -3.87 -29.43
N ALA A 82 -6.07 -4.23 -28.85
CA ALA A 82 -5.47 -5.54 -29.09
C ALA A 82 -6.32 -6.69 -28.54
N ASP A 83 -6.50 -7.73 -29.36
CA ASP A 83 -7.30 -8.91 -29.02
C ASP A 83 -6.46 -10.04 -28.41
N SER A 84 -5.15 -10.03 -28.61
CA SER A 84 -4.26 -11.09 -28.14
C SER A 84 -3.35 -10.63 -27.00
N GLY A 85 -2.97 -11.58 -26.11
CA GLY A 85 -1.99 -11.33 -25.04
C GLY A 85 -0.63 -10.83 -25.55
N PRO A 86 -0.03 -11.47 -26.56
CA PRO A 86 1.24 -11.00 -27.14
C PRO A 86 1.17 -9.57 -27.67
N ALA A 87 0.11 -9.20 -28.42
CA ALA A 87 -0.04 -7.83 -28.92
C ALA A 87 -0.21 -6.81 -27.77
N ARG A 88 -0.93 -7.16 -26.71
CA ARG A 88 -1.03 -6.31 -25.50
C ARG A 88 0.31 -6.19 -24.80
N PHE A 89 1.08 -7.26 -24.72
CA PHE A 89 2.42 -7.25 -24.13
C PHE A 89 3.33 -6.25 -24.84
N GLU A 90 3.44 -6.35 -26.18
CA GLU A 90 4.29 -5.46 -26.98
C GLU A 90 3.85 -3.99 -26.90
N ALA A 91 2.54 -3.74 -27.03
CA ALA A 91 2.00 -2.39 -26.95
C ALA A 91 2.22 -1.75 -25.57
N ALA A 92 2.01 -2.51 -24.48
CA ALA A 92 2.26 -2.03 -23.12
C ALA A 92 3.76 -1.79 -22.87
N GLN A 93 4.63 -2.66 -23.37
CA GLN A 93 6.08 -2.49 -23.27
C GLN A 93 6.54 -1.22 -23.98
N LEU A 94 6.06 -0.98 -25.21
CA LEU A 94 6.35 0.25 -25.95
C LEU A 94 5.84 1.49 -25.22
N ALA A 95 4.60 1.44 -24.69
CA ALA A 95 4.03 2.55 -23.93
C ALA A 95 4.85 2.85 -22.66
N SER A 96 5.38 1.82 -21.99
CA SER A 96 6.27 1.97 -20.83
C SER A 96 7.58 2.64 -21.22
N GLN A 97 8.22 2.18 -22.29
CA GLN A 97 9.48 2.74 -22.76
C GLN A 97 9.33 4.22 -23.15
N MET A 98 8.24 4.55 -23.86
CA MET A 98 7.96 5.92 -24.26
C MET A 98 7.62 6.82 -23.06
N ALA A 99 6.89 6.30 -22.07
CA ALA A 99 6.66 7.03 -20.83
C ALA A 99 7.97 7.32 -20.07
N PHE A 100 8.90 6.36 -20.07
CA PHE A 100 10.23 6.55 -19.48
C PHE A 100 11.04 7.64 -20.20
N GLN A 101 11.07 7.62 -21.55
CA GLN A 101 11.75 8.63 -22.35
C GLN A 101 11.16 10.04 -22.21
N ALA A 102 9.87 10.12 -21.84
CA ALA A 102 9.18 11.37 -21.53
C ALA A 102 9.32 11.79 -20.06
N ASP A 103 10.22 11.20 -19.28
CA ASP A 103 10.41 11.42 -17.84
C ASP A 103 9.16 11.18 -16.98
N ARG A 104 8.17 10.44 -17.53
CA ARG A 104 6.92 10.09 -16.82
C ARG A 104 7.07 8.76 -16.11
N TYR A 105 7.98 8.69 -15.13
CA TYR A 105 8.40 7.45 -14.49
C TYR A 105 7.25 6.68 -13.83
N SER A 106 6.32 7.36 -13.13
CA SER A 106 5.15 6.72 -12.52
C SER A 106 4.21 6.10 -13.56
N LEU A 107 4.04 6.75 -14.72
CA LEU A 107 3.24 6.23 -15.82
C LEU A 107 3.96 5.05 -16.50
N SER A 108 5.27 5.10 -16.64
CA SER A 108 6.09 3.98 -17.10
C SER A 108 5.94 2.76 -16.19
N GLN A 109 5.96 2.93 -14.85
CA GLN A 109 5.71 1.85 -13.91
C GLN A 109 4.30 1.25 -14.06
N LEU A 110 3.28 2.09 -14.30
CA LEU A 110 1.93 1.60 -14.56
C LEU A 110 1.86 0.73 -15.82
N TRP A 111 2.56 1.14 -16.88
CA TRP A 111 2.64 0.37 -18.12
C TRP A 111 3.44 -0.93 -17.95
N LEU A 112 4.55 -0.93 -17.18
CA LEU A 112 5.27 -2.17 -16.85
C LEU A 112 4.39 -3.17 -16.09
N ARG A 113 3.53 -2.73 -15.18
CA ARG A 113 2.56 -3.61 -14.53
C ARG A 113 1.58 -4.22 -15.52
N ARG A 114 1.10 -3.43 -16.51
CA ARG A 114 0.24 -3.95 -17.60
C ARG A 114 0.99 -4.92 -18.50
N THR A 115 2.27 -4.67 -18.76
CA THR A 115 3.15 -5.59 -19.51
C THR A 115 3.25 -6.94 -18.77
N ALA A 116 3.45 -6.94 -17.46
CA ALA A 116 3.54 -8.15 -16.65
C ALA A 116 2.28 -9.04 -16.73
N ILE A 117 1.07 -8.43 -16.83
CA ILE A 117 -0.19 -9.20 -16.95
C ILE A 117 -0.19 -10.09 -18.21
N HIS A 118 0.46 -9.66 -19.27
CA HIS A 118 0.45 -10.32 -20.59
C HIS A 118 1.78 -10.95 -20.96
N ALA A 119 2.71 -11.11 -20.00
CA ALA A 119 4.00 -11.74 -20.23
C ALA A 119 3.81 -13.16 -20.78
N PRO A 120 4.34 -13.45 -21.99
CA PRO A 120 4.09 -14.75 -22.62
C PRO A 120 4.87 -15.90 -21.97
N THR A 121 5.98 -15.60 -21.30
CA THR A 121 6.82 -16.60 -20.61
C THR A 121 7.25 -16.09 -19.22
N GLU A 122 7.59 -17.02 -18.33
CA GLU A 122 8.17 -16.70 -17.01
C GLU A 122 9.44 -15.83 -17.12
N ARG A 123 10.26 -16.07 -18.14
CA ARG A 123 11.46 -15.27 -18.42
C ARG A 123 11.11 -13.81 -18.76
N ASP A 124 10.01 -13.58 -19.47
CA ASP A 124 9.53 -12.24 -19.78
C ASP A 124 8.99 -11.55 -18.51
N GLU A 125 8.26 -12.28 -17.67
CA GLU A 125 7.80 -11.78 -16.37
C GLU A 125 8.97 -11.33 -15.49
N GLU A 126 10.02 -12.17 -15.38
CA GLU A 126 11.23 -11.83 -14.64
C GLU A 126 11.94 -10.59 -15.18
N ARG A 127 11.99 -10.45 -16.52
CA ARG A 127 12.57 -9.26 -17.16
C ARG A 127 11.79 -8.01 -16.82
N VAL A 128 10.47 -8.03 -16.95
CA VAL A 128 9.59 -6.91 -16.58
C VAL A 128 9.73 -6.57 -15.09
N ALA A 129 9.83 -7.56 -14.23
CA ALA A 129 10.04 -7.35 -12.79
C ALA A 129 11.41 -6.71 -12.48
N ARG A 130 12.47 -7.06 -13.21
CA ARG A 130 13.78 -6.39 -13.10
C ARG A 130 13.70 -4.93 -13.56
N ASP A 131 13.07 -4.67 -14.71
CA ASP A 131 12.92 -3.32 -15.25
C ASP A 131 12.09 -2.45 -14.32
N TYR A 132 11.04 -3.00 -13.72
CA TYR A 132 10.23 -2.32 -12.72
C TYR A 132 11.04 -1.93 -11.48
N ARG A 133 11.90 -2.83 -10.97
CA ARG A 133 12.78 -2.55 -9.82
C ARG A 133 13.81 -1.45 -10.13
N LEU A 134 14.37 -1.45 -11.36
CA LEU A 134 15.29 -0.40 -11.79
C LEU A 134 14.57 0.96 -11.91
N LEU A 135 13.41 0.97 -12.54
CA LEU A 135 12.59 2.18 -12.69
C LEU A 135 12.15 2.74 -11.34
N ARG A 136 11.86 1.88 -10.36
CA ARG A 136 11.51 2.29 -9.00
C ARG A 136 12.66 3.06 -8.31
N LYS A 137 13.92 2.74 -8.63
CA LYS A 137 15.08 3.48 -8.10
C LYS A 137 15.19 4.89 -8.69
N VAL A 138 14.81 5.06 -9.96
CA VAL A 138 14.86 6.35 -10.67
C VAL A 138 13.65 7.21 -10.33
N ASN A 139 12.46 6.62 -10.27
CA ASN A 139 11.22 7.34 -9.98
C ASN A 139 11.28 8.04 -8.62
N PRO A 140 11.13 9.39 -8.55
CA PRO A 140 11.07 10.08 -7.28
C PRO A 140 9.77 9.83 -6.51
N TRP A 141 8.68 9.45 -7.21
CA TRP A 141 7.40 9.12 -6.60
C TRP A 141 7.31 7.66 -6.17
N SER A 142 6.79 7.41 -5.00
CA SER A 142 6.33 6.09 -4.59
C SER A 142 4.94 6.18 -3.98
N LEU A 143 4.14 5.14 -4.16
CA LEU A 143 2.80 5.03 -3.60
C LEU A 143 2.62 3.63 -3.04
N ARG A 144 2.31 3.55 -1.74
CA ARG A 144 1.87 2.32 -1.09
C ARG A 144 0.38 2.39 -0.86
N ILE A 145 -0.33 1.38 -1.35
CA ILE A 145 -1.78 1.20 -1.14
C ILE A 145 -1.97 -0.13 -0.44
N ARG A 146 -2.75 -0.14 0.62
CA ARG A 146 -3.25 -1.34 1.28
C ARG A 146 -4.74 -1.20 1.52
N THR A 147 -5.48 -2.22 1.20
CA THR A 147 -6.91 -2.33 1.51
C THR A 147 -7.14 -3.60 2.26
N ASP A 148 -8.06 -3.58 3.19
CA ASP A 148 -8.47 -4.74 3.96
C ASP A 148 -9.97 -4.67 4.23
N MET A 149 -10.65 -5.79 4.13
CA MET A 149 -12.04 -5.94 4.47
C MET A 149 -12.17 -7.18 5.36
N ARG A 150 -12.72 -7.00 6.56
CA ARG A 150 -12.79 -8.07 7.55
C ARG A 150 -14.12 -8.08 8.31
N PRO A 151 -14.91 -9.15 8.21
CA PRO A 151 -15.91 -9.46 9.22
C PRO A 151 -15.22 -9.77 10.57
N SER A 152 -15.79 -9.26 11.63
CA SER A 152 -15.28 -9.43 13.01
C SER A 152 -16.46 -9.54 13.98
N ASN A 153 -16.29 -10.34 15.01
CA ASN A 153 -17.24 -10.42 16.13
C ASN A 153 -17.10 -9.25 17.12
N ASN A 154 -16.07 -8.42 16.96
CA ASN A 154 -15.79 -7.29 17.84
C ASN A 154 -15.19 -6.12 17.04
N VAL A 155 -16.05 -5.32 16.39
CA VAL A 155 -15.63 -4.19 15.56
C VAL A 155 -15.33 -2.92 16.33
N ASN A 156 -15.78 -2.85 17.61
CA ASN A 156 -15.66 -1.69 18.49
C ASN A 156 -14.63 -1.87 19.60
N ASN A 157 -13.89 -3.00 19.64
CA ASN A 157 -13.03 -3.40 20.77
C ASN A 157 -13.79 -3.42 22.11
N GLY A 158 -15.07 -3.77 22.06
CA GLY A 158 -15.92 -3.86 23.22
C GLY A 158 -15.60 -5.07 24.11
N THR A 159 -16.18 -5.11 25.29
CA THR A 159 -16.00 -6.20 26.24
C THR A 159 -16.94 -7.38 25.97
N ASP A 160 -16.51 -8.57 26.37
CA ASP A 160 -17.30 -9.81 26.24
C ASP A 160 -18.33 -10.01 27.38
N THR A 161 -18.34 -9.14 28.40
CA THR A 161 -19.24 -9.25 29.52
C THR A 161 -19.99 -7.94 29.80
N SER A 162 -21.27 -8.06 30.16
CA SER A 162 -22.10 -6.93 30.60
C SER A 162 -21.89 -6.57 32.09
N LEU A 163 -21.17 -7.39 32.85
CA LEU A 163 -20.89 -7.13 34.26
C LEU A 163 -19.59 -6.33 34.42
N ASN A 164 -19.64 -5.26 35.21
CA ASN A 164 -18.47 -4.53 35.62
C ASN A 164 -17.79 -5.24 36.81
N ILE A 165 -16.67 -5.88 36.55
CA ILE A 165 -15.85 -6.61 37.52
C ILE A 165 -14.49 -5.95 37.61
N ILE A 166 -14.08 -5.55 38.82
CA ILE A 166 -12.78 -4.91 39.10
C ILE A 166 -12.01 -5.80 40.07
N ASP A 167 -10.81 -6.24 39.69
CA ASP A 167 -9.97 -7.17 40.48
C ASP A 167 -10.72 -8.42 41.00
N GLY A 168 -11.63 -8.95 40.16
CA GLY A 168 -12.44 -10.11 40.46
C GLY A 168 -13.69 -9.83 41.33
N VAL A 169 -13.94 -8.58 41.71
CA VAL A 169 -15.08 -8.16 42.51
C VAL A 169 -16.13 -7.46 41.65
N PRO A 170 -17.39 -7.89 41.62
CA PRO A 170 -18.48 -7.17 40.97
C PRO A 170 -18.67 -5.78 41.56
N ASP A 171 -18.62 -4.74 40.74
CA ASP A 171 -18.78 -3.32 41.11
C ASP A 171 -20.27 -2.86 41.07
N GLY A 172 -21.21 -3.79 40.91
CA GLY A 172 -22.64 -3.53 40.93
C GLY A 172 -23.19 -2.76 39.72
N GLY A 173 -22.38 -2.39 38.75
CA GLY A 173 -22.78 -1.71 37.53
C GLY A 173 -22.88 -2.65 36.31
N THR A 174 -23.77 -2.30 35.38
CA THR A 174 -23.83 -2.93 34.06
C THR A 174 -23.11 -2.07 33.05
N ILE A 175 -22.42 -2.72 32.13
CA ILE A 175 -21.73 -2.05 31.00
C ILE A 175 -22.77 -1.72 29.93
N ASP A 176 -22.71 -0.49 29.39
CA ASP A 176 -23.59 -0.07 28.32
C ASP A 176 -23.45 -0.99 27.09
N SER A 177 -24.56 -1.27 26.42
CA SER A 177 -24.59 -2.19 25.27
C SER A 177 -23.69 -1.75 24.12
N SER A 178 -23.45 -0.46 23.93
CA SER A 178 -22.53 0.06 22.92
C SER A 178 -21.05 -0.21 23.24
N ALA A 179 -20.74 -0.52 24.51
CA ALA A 179 -19.40 -0.89 24.97
C ALA A 179 -19.19 -2.42 25.01
N LEU A 180 -20.23 -3.22 24.76
CA LEU A 180 -20.11 -4.66 24.52
C LEU A 180 -19.49 -4.93 23.15
N ALA A 181 -18.96 -6.14 22.95
CA ALA A 181 -18.44 -6.57 21.67
C ALA A 181 -19.55 -6.59 20.61
N LEU A 182 -19.42 -5.76 19.59
CA LEU A 182 -20.39 -5.64 18.50
C LEU A 182 -19.81 -6.32 17.25
N SER A 183 -20.60 -7.19 16.63
CA SER A 183 -20.24 -7.83 15.37
C SER A 183 -20.50 -6.94 14.16
N GLY A 184 -19.73 -7.15 13.09
CA GLY A 184 -19.88 -6.35 11.89
C GLY A 184 -18.77 -6.54 10.86
N LEU A 185 -18.67 -5.60 9.95
CA LEU A 185 -17.66 -5.53 8.88
C LEU A 185 -16.81 -4.29 9.10
N ILE A 186 -15.49 -4.47 9.04
CA ILE A 186 -14.51 -3.38 9.04
C ILE A 186 -13.90 -3.32 7.64
N ALA A 187 -13.90 -2.13 7.02
CA ALA A 187 -13.19 -1.85 5.78
C ALA A 187 -12.11 -0.80 6.05
N SER A 188 -10.89 -1.04 5.59
CA SER A 188 -9.78 -0.10 5.76
C SER A 188 -9.07 0.20 4.44
N LEU A 189 -8.54 1.43 4.35
CA LEU A 189 -7.71 1.93 3.27
C LEU A 189 -6.50 2.65 3.88
N ASP A 190 -5.29 2.23 3.52
CA ASP A 190 -4.02 2.89 3.90
C ASP A 190 -3.31 3.35 2.61
N LEU A 191 -3.24 4.66 2.40
CA LEU A 191 -2.56 5.31 1.30
C LEU A 191 -1.33 6.04 1.84
N ALA A 192 -0.16 5.74 1.29
CA ALA A 192 1.09 6.40 1.67
C ALA A 192 1.91 6.78 0.42
N PRO A 193 1.61 7.93 -0.21
CA PRO A 193 2.47 8.53 -1.21
C PRO A 193 3.74 9.10 -0.59
N SER A 194 4.85 9.04 -1.31
CA SER A 194 6.05 9.79 -0.97
C SER A 194 6.77 10.31 -2.22
N TYR A 195 7.47 11.42 -2.07
CA TYR A 195 8.25 12.06 -3.10
C TYR A 195 9.69 12.30 -2.62
N ARG A 196 10.66 11.78 -3.36
CA ARG A 196 12.08 11.97 -3.10
C ARG A 196 12.52 13.32 -3.64
N LEU A 197 12.77 14.27 -2.72
CA LEU A 197 13.23 15.63 -3.04
C LEU A 197 14.66 15.63 -3.57
N ARG A 198 15.52 14.84 -2.92
CA ARG A 198 16.95 14.79 -3.23
C ARG A 198 17.49 13.40 -2.89
N SER A 199 18.42 12.92 -3.69
CA SER A 199 19.22 11.73 -3.36
C SER A 199 20.61 11.87 -3.95
N ASP A 200 21.58 11.36 -3.24
CA ASP A 200 22.94 11.13 -3.68
C ASP A 200 23.34 9.67 -3.38
N ALA A 201 24.63 9.34 -3.52
CA ALA A 201 25.10 7.98 -3.30
C ALA A 201 24.89 7.48 -1.86
N ASN A 202 24.82 8.39 -0.88
CA ASN A 202 24.83 8.06 0.54
C ASN A 202 23.61 8.55 1.30
N SER A 203 22.78 9.41 0.70
CA SER A 203 21.63 9.98 1.40
C SER A 203 20.43 10.22 0.50
N ALA A 204 19.25 10.28 1.09
CA ALA A 204 18.01 10.66 0.44
C ALA A 204 17.10 11.43 1.38
N THR A 205 16.50 12.51 0.88
CA THR A 205 15.47 13.28 1.57
C THR A 205 14.15 13.11 0.83
N SER A 206 13.11 12.77 1.56
CA SER A 206 11.78 12.52 1.00
C SER A 206 10.70 13.23 1.80
N LEU A 207 9.68 13.71 1.11
CA LEU A 207 8.40 14.10 1.69
C LEU A 207 7.43 12.94 1.59
N GLY A 208 6.69 12.68 2.65
CA GLY A 208 5.66 11.65 2.72
C GLY A 208 4.33 12.23 3.15
N ALA A 209 3.27 11.54 2.75
CA ALA A 209 1.94 11.71 3.35
C ALA A 209 1.38 10.33 3.66
N ARG A 210 0.49 10.23 4.63
CA ARG A 210 -0.27 9.03 4.91
C ARG A 210 -1.71 9.39 5.21
N LEU A 211 -2.63 8.64 4.61
CA LEU A 211 -4.05 8.68 4.90
C LEU A 211 -4.50 7.26 5.22
N TYR A 212 -4.92 7.04 6.46
CA TYR A 212 -5.56 5.80 6.90
C TYR A 212 -7.02 6.08 7.21
N ILE A 213 -7.89 5.26 6.63
CA ILE A 213 -9.34 5.35 6.81
C ILE A 213 -9.83 3.98 7.24
N GLU A 214 -10.60 3.92 8.32
CA GLU A 214 -11.33 2.74 8.74
C GLU A 214 -12.81 3.07 8.87
N ARG A 215 -13.66 2.22 8.32
CA ARG A 215 -15.12 2.35 8.36
C ARG A 215 -15.73 1.04 8.84
N VAL A 216 -16.75 1.17 9.66
CA VAL A 216 -17.42 0.04 10.30
C VAL A 216 -18.87 0.00 9.84
N ALA A 217 -19.37 -1.20 9.54
CA ALA A 217 -20.76 -1.49 9.32
C ALA A 217 -21.18 -2.54 10.36
N LEU A 218 -22.13 -2.19 11.25
CA LEU A 218 -22.65 -3.09 12.26
C LEU A 218 -23.55 -4.17 11.62
N SER A 219 -23.51 -5.39 12.14
CA SER A 219 -24.42 -6.47 11.78
C SER A 219 -25.84 -6.18 12.29
N SER A 220 -26.84 -6.96 11.85
CA SER A 220 -28.20 -6.87 12.36
C SER A 220 -28.27 -7.16 13.86
N GLU A 221 -27.56 -8.19 14.31
CA GLU A 221 -27.45 -8.57 15.73
C GLU A 221 -26.85 -7.44 16.59
N ALA A 222 -25.76 -6.81 16.11
CA ALA A 222 -25.15 -5.68 16.81
C ALA A 222 -26.08 -4.46 16.91
N LYS A 223 -26.89 -4.21 15.87
CA LYS A 223 -27.91 -3.12 15.90
C LYS A 223 -29.08 -3.41 16.85
N GLU A 224 -29.44 -4.67 17.01
CA GLU A 224 -30.44 -5.08 17.99
C GLU A 224 -29.91 -4.95 19.42
N LEU A 225 -28.65 -5.33 19.65
CA LEU A 225 -27.98 -5.24 20.95
C LEU A 225 -27.73 -3.77 21.38
N ALA A 226 -27.33 -2.92 20.45
CA ALA A 226 -27.01 -1.51 20.67
C ALA A 226 -27.74 -0.61 19.65
N PRO A 227 -29.07 -0.36 19.81
CA PRO A 227 -29.89 0.34 18.80
C PRO A 227 -29.47 1.79 18.52
N HIS A 228 -28.80 2.43 19.46
CA HIS A 228 -28.33 3.81 19.34
C HIS A 228 -26.92 3.91 18.76
N ALA A 229 -26.17 2.79 18.65
CA ALA A 229 -24.83 2.77 18.07
C ALA A 229 -24.88 2.71 16.54
N THR A 230 -24.03 3.47 15.90
CA THR A 230 -23.87 3.48 14.46
C THR A 230 -22.45 3.08 14.07
N GLY A 231 -22.26 2.59 12.85
CA GLY A 231 -20.91 2.25 12.37
C GLY A 231 -19.95 3.45 12.35
N SER A 232 -20.49 4.67 12.20
CA SER A 232 -19.68 5.90 12.24
C SER A 232 -19.04 6.16 13.60
N ASP A 233 -19.64 5.70 14.70
CA ASP A 233 -19.15 5.92 16.07
C ASP A 233 -17.82 5.16 16.31
N PHE A 234 -17.56 4.13 15.53
CA PHE A 234 -16.37 3.28 15.62
C PHE A 234 -15.39 3.48 14.47
N GLY A 235 -15.74 4.32 13.50
CA GLY A 235 -14.86 4.64 12.37
C GLY A 235 -13.72 5.56 12.76
N SER A 236 -12.56 5.38 12.14
CA SER A 236 -11.39 6.23 12.34
C SER A 236 -10.84 6.78 11.03
N THR A 237 -10.19 7.93 11.12
CA THR A 237 -9.39 8.53 10.05
C THR A 237 -8.11 9.09 10.65
N TYR A 238 -7.00 8.88 9.97
CA TYR A 238 -5.69 9.40 10.36
C TYR A 238 -5.01 10.00 9.15
N GLY A 239 -4.54 11.22 9.26
CA GLY A 239 -3.78 11.94 8.24
C GLY A 239 -2.44 12.40 8.77
N GLU A 240 -1.37 12.25 7.96
CA GLU A 240 -0.02 12.62 8.34
C GLU A 240 0.73 13.21 7.14
N LEU A 241 1.54 14.22 7.39
CA LEU A 241 2.59 14.70 6.50
C LEU A 241 3.94 14.49 7.17
N SER A 242 4.93 13.99 6.45
CA SER A 242 6.24 13.70 7.01
C SER A 242 7.38 14.12 6.09
N MET A 243 8.53 14.41 6.70
CA MET A 243 9.81 14.60 6.03
C MET A 243 10.82 13.62 6.63
N THR A 244 11.41 12.80 5.77
CA THR A 244 12.42 11.80 6.16
C THR A 244 13.74 12.10 5.49
N HIS A 245 14.82 12.11 6.27
CA HIS A 245 16.19 12.10 5.76
C HIS A 245 16.86 10.79 6.16
N ALA A 246 17.19 9.97 5.15
CA ALA A 246 17.87 8.69 5.31
C ALA A 246 19.30 8.81 4.79
N PHE A 247 20.23 8.13 5.45
CA PHE A 247 21.65 8.14 5.07
C PHE A 247 22.33 6.81 5.36
N ALA A 248 23.28 6.45 4.50
CA ALA A 248 24.15 5.29 4.68
C ALA A 248 25.21 5.57 5.74
N ILE A 249 25.61 4.56 6.48
CA ILE A 249 26.66 4.64 7.49
C ILE A 249 27.79 3.70 7.12
N GLY A 250 29.02 4.21 7.22
CA GLY A 250 30.23 3.51 6.78
C GLY A 250 30.45 3.60 5.26
N SER A 251 31.61 3.15 4.81
CA SER A 251 31.96 3.09 3.39
C SER A 251 30.99 2.17 2.65
N ALA A 252 30.40 2.66 1.56
CA ALA A 252 29.42 1.93 0.73
C ALA A 252 28.23 1.32 1.51
N GLY A 253 27.84 1.89 2.65
CA GLY A 253 26.72 1.37 3.44
C GLY A 253 26.99 0.07 4.20
N GLN A 254 28.22 -0.37 4.31
CA GLN A 254 28.62 -1.62 4.99
C GLN A 254 28.20 -1.65 6.47
N SER A 255 28.10 -0.50 7.12
CA SER A 255 27.65 -0.39 8.51
C SER A 255 26.14 -0.18 8.66
N GLY A 256 25.37 -0.26 7.55
CA GLY A 256 23.92 -0.12 7.50
C GLY A 256 23.44 1.29 7.20
N SER A 257 22.26 1.63 7.67
CA SER A 257 21.60 2.92 7.38
C SER A 257 21.02 3.56 8.64
N ALA A 258 20.83 4.87 8.61
CA ALA A 258 20.04 5.59 9.60
C ALA A 258 19.04 6.52 8.90
N ALA A 259 17.98 6.90 9.62
CA ALA A 259 17.02 7.88 9.15
C ALA A 259 16.47 8.69 10.32
N VAL A 260 16.14 9.95 10.04
CA VAL A 260 15.38 10.82 10.93
C VAL A 260 14.13 11.25 10.19
N GLU A 261 13.00 11.19 10.87
CA GLU A 261 11.69 11.57 10.34
C GLU A 261 11.01 12.54 11.28
N PHE A 262 10.50 13.63 10.73
CA PHE A 262 9.58 14.54 11.40
C PHE A 262 8.20 14.41 10.74
N ALA A 263 7.14 14.33 11.54
CA ALA A 263 5.77 14.20 11.06
C ALA A 263 4.81 15.08 11.84
N LEU A 264 3.81 15.61 11.14
CA LEU A 264 2.66 16.32 11.69
C LEU A 264 1.40 15.66 11.19
N GLY A 265 0.37 15.57 12.00
CA GLY A 265 -0.86 14.95 11.57
C GLY A 265 -2.05 15.19 12.50
N ASP A 266 -3.15 14.60 12.06
CA ASP A 266 -4.46 14.65 12.68
C ASP A 266 -5.09 13.26 12.77
N SER A 267 -5.90 13.05 13.82
CA SER A 267 -6.68 11.84 14.02
C SER A 267 -8.12 12.18 14.32
N TRP A 268 -9.04 11.43 13.72
CA TRP A 268 -10.48 11.48 13.93
C TRP A 268 -10.98 10.11 14.37
N TYR A 269 -11.93 10.10 15.29
CA TYR A 269 -12.61 8.90 15.75
C TYR A 269 -14.08 9.23 16.03
N GLY A 270 -15.00 8.33 15.66
CA GLY A 270 -16.44 8.55 15.85
C GLY A 270 -16.95 9.81 15.13
N GLY A 271 -16.37 10.18 13.99
CA GLY A 271 -16.76 11.39 13.25
C GLY A 271 -16.20 12.71 13.80
N ALA A 272 -15.61 12.71 15.01
CA ALA A 272 -15.04 13.90 15.63
C ALA A 272 -13.50 13.91 15.54
N ARG A 273 -12.92 15.11 15.45
CA ARG A 273 -11.48 15.30 15.53
C ARG A 273 -11.01 14.94 16.93
N SER A 274 -10.10 13.97 17.04
CA SER A 274 -9.62 13.46 18.32
C SER A 274 -8.40 14.25 18.80
N TYR A 275 -7.31 14.23 18.04
CA TYR A 275 -6.08 14.97 18.38
C TYR A 275 -5.29 15.33 17.15
N GLN A 276 -4.45 16.35 17.30
CA GLN A 276 -3.32 16.66 16.43
C GLN A 276 -2.04 16.13 17.05
N PHE A 277 -1.02 15.90 16.26
CA PHE A 277 0.27 15.47 16.80
C PHE A 277 1.46 16.04 16.01
N ALA A 278 2.58 16.12 16.71
CA ALA A 278 3.91 16.27 16.13
C ALA A 278 4.77 15.10 16.61
N ARG A 279 5.49 14.45 15.70
CA ARG A 279 6.33 13.30 15.99
C ARG A 279 7.72 13.47 15.40
N LEU A 280 8.74 13.12 16.18
CA LEU A 280 10.11 12.93 15.74
C LEU A 280 10.46 11.44 15.91
N GLU A 281 11.02 10.82 14.88
CA GLU A 281 11.46 9.43 14.91
C GLU A 281 12.88 9.29 14.37
N GLY A 282 13.73 8.57 15.07
CA GLY A 282 15.05 8.12 14.62
C GLY A 282 15.05 6.60 14.38
N ARG A 283 15.68 6.17 13.31
CA ARG A 283 15.85 4.74 12.93
C ARG A 283 17.31 4.45 12.65
N ARG A 284 17.77 3.27 13.08
CA ARG A 284 19.10 2.74 12.79
C ARG A 284 18.97 1.28 12.34
N GLY A 285 19.44 0.97 11.14
CA GLY A 285 19.43 -0.38 10.57
C GLY A 285 20.86 -0.94 10.37
N TRP A 286 21.02 -2.23 10.60
CA TRP A 286 22.24 -3.00 10.36
C TRP A 286 21.91 -4.20 9.49
N ALA A 287 22.79 -4.52 8.55
CA ALA A 287 22.79 -5.82 7.90
C ALA A 287 23.52 -6.83 8.82
N LEU A 288 22.95 -8.00 8.99
CA LEU A 288 23.51 -9.10 9.78
C LEU A 288 23.83 -10.27 8.85
N GLY A 289 25.07 -10.36 8.41
CA GLY A 289 25.44 -11.29 7.35
C GLY A 289 24.77 -10.97 6.02
N SER A 290 24.55 -12.01 5.19
CA SER A 290 23.92 -11.88 3.86
C SER A 290 22.37 -11.82 3.93
N ASN A 291 21.76 -12.43 4.93
CA ASN A 291 20.34 -12.76 4.94
C ASN A 291 19.58 -12.13 6.12
N GLY A 292 20.29 -11.47 7.05
CA GLY A 292 19.69 -10.91 8.25
C GLY A 292 19.71 -9.38 8.29
N HIS A 293 18.78 -8.80 9.02
CA HIS A 293 18.77 -7.37 9.34
C HIS A 293 18.28 -7.13 10.77
N LEU A 294 18.80 -6.08 11.38
CA LEU A 294 18.34 -5.54 12.66
C LEU A 294 18.03 -4.06 12.45
N GLN A 295 16.89 -3.60 12.93
CA GLN A 295 16.55 -2.19 12.98
C GLN A 295 16.11 -1.79 14.38
N LEU A 296 16.65 -0.70 14.89
CA LEU A 296 16.18 -0.02 16.09
C LEU A 296 15.48 1.28 15.68
N ARG A 297 14.45 1.65 16.44
CA ARG A 297 13.75 2.93 16.29
C ARG A 297 13.44 3.52 17.67
N ALA A 298 13.49 4.85 17.73
CA ALA A 298 13.05 5.61 18.88
C ALA A 298 12.19 6.76 18.38
N ASN A 299 11.08 7.06 19.03
CA ASN A 299 10.23 8.18 18.71
C ASN A 299 9.77 8.96 19.94
N ALA A 300 9.51 10.24 19.71
CA ALA A 300 8.83 11.13 20.65
C ALA A 300 7.66 11.78 19.91
N GLU A 301 6.47 11.71 20.48
CA GLU A 301 5.25 12.27 19.91
C GLU A 301 4.56 13.14 20.95
N GLN A 302 4.21 14.37 20.60
CA GLN A 302 3.35 15.24 21.37
C GLN A 302 1.97 15.28 20.72
N ARG A 303 0.95 14.95 21.49
CA ARG A 303 -0.46 15.06 21.09
C ARG A 303 -1.08 16.29 21.73
N TYR A 304 -1.93 16.95 20.96
CA TYR A 304 -2.76 18.07 21.37
C TYR A 304 -4.21 17.68 21.16
N ARG A 305 -5.00 17.66 22.22
CA ARG A 305 -6.41 17.28 22.13
C ARG A 305 -7.19 18.27 21.25
N ALA A 306 -8.12 17.75 20.47
CA ALA A 306 -9.05 18.53 19.67
C ALA A 306 -10.50 18.34 20.11
N SER A 307 -10.77 17.40 21.06
CA SER A 307 -12.10 17.13 21.63
C SER A 307 -12.01 16.81 23.12
N TYR A 308 -13.14 16.86 23.80
CA TYR A 308 -13.20 16.54 25.25
C TYR A 308 -12.92 15.05 25.57
N THR A 309 -13.01 14.17 24.56
CA THR A 309 -12.76 12.73 24.72
C THR A 309 -11.29 12.35 24.55
N ALA A 310 -10.44 13.28 24.07
CA ALA A 310 -9.01 13.08 23.94
C ALA A 310 -8.24 13.84 25.02
N ASN A 311 -6.98 13.46 25.23
CA ASN A 311 -6.08 14.10 26.17
C ASN A 311 -4.84 14.61 25.46
N ASP A 312 -4.31 15.75 25.91
CA ASP A 312 -2.93 16.12 25.62
C ASP A 312 -2.04 15.00 26.17
N ALA A 313 -1.11 14.53 25.38
CA ALA A 313 -0.24 13.43 25.78
C ALA A 313 1.14 13.56 25.17
N ARG A 314 2.16 13.20 25.94
CA ARG A 314 3.51 12.98 25.48
C ARG A 314 3.76 11.47 25.42
N ILE A 315 4.22 10.99 24.28
CA ILE A 315 4.44 9.56 24.05
C ILE A 315 5.89 9.36 23.65
N LEU A 316 6.58 8.47 24.35
CA LEU A 316 7.90 7.98 23.99
C LEU A 316 7.77 6.53 23.54
N GLY A 317 8.46 6.17 22.46
CA GLY A 317 8.45 4.81 21.91
C GLY A 317 9.86 4.33 21.59
N LEU A 318 10.11 3.05 21.87
CA LEU A 318 11.29 2.33 21.44
C LEU A 318 10.83 1.07 20.70
N GLY A 319 11.51 0.73 19.62
CA GLY A 319 11.22 -0.49 18.85
C GLY A 319 12.50 -1.16 18.37
N ALA A 320 12.44 -2.48 18.28
CA ALA A 320 13.47 -3.29 17.66
C ALA A 320 12.80 -4.25 16.68
N GLU A 321 13.39 -4.43 15.51
CA GLU A 321 12.94 -5.36 14.48
C GLU A 321 14.16 -6.17 14.01
N PHE A 322 14.04 -7.48 14.09
CA PHE A 322 15.00 -8.44 13.55
C PHE A 322 14.30 -9.28 12.49
N GLY A 323 14.95 -9.50 11.37
CA GLY A 323 14.49 -10.40 10.32
C GLY A 323 15.65 -11.17 9.73
N THR A 324 15.41 -12.44 9.39
CA THR A 324 16.40 -13.28 8.70
C THR A 324 15.72 -14.27 7.76
N GLU A 325 16.34 -14.50 6.62
CA GLU A 325 15.99 -15.57 5.71
C GLU A 325 16.84 -16.81 6.05
N LEU A 326 16.16 -17.95 6.15
CA LEU A 326 16.77 -19.25 6.42
C LEU A 326 17.21 -19.91 5.11
N ASP A 327 18.09 -20.92 5.19
CA ASP A 327 18.59 -21.68 4.03
C ASP A 327 17.48 -22.36 3.21
N ASN A 328 16.35 -22.68 3.83
CA ASN A 328 15.17 -23.23 3.16
C ASN A 328 14.25 -22.17 2.53
N GLY A 329 14.68 -20.91 2.48
CA GLY A 329 13.91 -19.76 1.99
C GLY A 329 12.80 -19.29 2.92
N GLY A 330 12.69 -19.86 4.13
CA GLY A 330 11.77 -19.40 5.17
C GLY A 330 12.25 -18.08 5.77
N ILE A 331 11.32 -17.22 6.16
CA ILE A 331 11.63 -15.91 6.76
C ILE A 331 11.14 -15.88 8.20
N ILE A 332 12.04 -15.61 9.14
CA ILE A 332 11.72 -15.33 10.55
C ILE A 332 11.75 -13.83 10.77
N GLY A 333 10.75 -13.32 11.46
CA GLY A 333 10.68 -11.93 11.94
C GLY A 333 10.42 -11.88 13.44
N LEU A 334 11.12 -11.00 14.15
CA LEU A 334 10.88 -10.67 15.55
C LEU A 334 10.78 -9.16 15.68
N GLN A 335 9.72 -8.68 16.31
CA GLN A 335 9.50 -7.25 16.56
C GLN A 335 9.23 -7.05 18.04
N MET A 336 9.85 -6.04 18.63
CA MET A 336 9.60 -5.58 20.00
C MET A 336 9.20 -4.11 19.96
N ALA A 337 8.26 -3.73 20.82
CA ALA A 337 7.89 -2.33 20.99
C ALA A 337 7.66 -2.04 22.48
N LEU A 338 8.22 -0.93 22.92
CA LEU A 338 7.99 -0.34 24.24
C LEU A 338 7.37 1.04 24.01
N ARG A 339 6.41 1.40 24.82
CA ARG A 339 5.75 2.70 24.76
C ARG A 339 5.46 3.20 26.16
N ASP A 340 5.71 4.47 26.39
CA ASP A 340 5.36 5.21 27.58
C ASP A 340 4.53 6.42 27.15
N ALA A 341 3.33 6.55 27.71
CA ALA A 341 2.40 7.64 27.44
C ALA A 341 2.10 8.37 28.75
N ASN A 342 2.41 9.66 28.77
CA ASN A 342 2.05 10.56 29.86
C ASN A 342 1.01 11.54 29.34
N ALA A 343 -0.20 11.48 29.86
CA ALA A 343 -1.34 12.27 29.44
C ALA A 343 -1.84 13.17 30.56
N ALA A 344 -2.59 14.21 30.20
CA ALA A 344 -3.23 15.11 31.15
C ALA A 344 -4.26 14.39 32.06
N SER A 345 -4.82 13.26 31.61
CA SER A 345 -5.70 12.40 32.40
C SER A 345 -4.99 11.12 32.84
N PRO A 346 -5.15 10.67 34.09
CA PRO A 346 -4.59 9.39 34.55
C PRO A 346 -4.98 8.20 33.66
N ASN A 347 -6.19 8.18 33.13
CA ASN A 347 -6.69 7.12 32.26
C ASN A 347 -6.01 7.10 30.87
N GLY A 348 -5.34 8.17 30.47
CA GLY A 348 -4.55 8.27 29.24
C GLY A 348 -3.06 7.97 29.42
N SER A 349 -2.60 7.83 30.70
CA SER A 349 -1.20 7.58 31.04
C SER A 349 -0.96 6.09 31.23
N TYR A 350 -0.02 5.51 30.46
CA TYR A 350 0.27 4.08 30.51
C TYR A 350 1.69 3.75 30.00
N SER A 351 2.21 2.63 30.45
CA SER A 351 3.39 2.00 29.86
C SER A 351 2.98 0.67 29.22
N SER A 352 3.54 0.35 28.06
CA SER A 352 3.24 -0.90 27.37
C SER A 352 4.47 -1.53 26.74
N ALA A 353 4.45 -2.87 26.66
CA ALA A 353 5.44 -3.67 25.96
C ALA A 353 4.74 -4.69 25.08
N SER A 354 5.28 -4.95 23.90
CA SER A 354 4.78 -6.01 23.03
C SER A 354 5.92 -6.69 22.27
N ILE A 355 5.71 -7.97 21.99
CA ILE A 355 6.61 -8.79 21.17
C ILE A 355 5.76 -9.48 20.12
N ARG A 356 6.19 -9.42 18.85
CA ARG A 356 5.63 -10.17 17.74
C ARG A 356 6.71 -11.08 17.16
N ALA A 357 6.40 -12.36 17.06
CA ALA A 357 7.17 -13.33 16.27
C ALA A 357 6.37 -13.69 15.01
N SER A 358 7.06 -13.87 13.90
CA SER A 358 6.44 -14.29 12.64
C SER A 358 7.33 -15.27 11.89
N TYR A 359 6.69 -16.17 11.15
CA TYR A 359 7.37 -17.10 10.27
C TYR A 359 6.61 -17.20 8.94
N THR A 360 7.33 -17.01 7.84
CA THR A 360 6.81 -17.20 6.48
C THR A 360 7.51 -18.39 5.86
N LEU A 361 6.74 -19.34 5.32
CA LEU A 361 7.31 -20.53 4.67
C LEU A 361 8.11 -20.13 3.43
N GLY A 362 9.28 -20.74 3.24
CA GLY A 362 10.11 -20.56 2.06
C GLY A 362 9.51 -21.17 0.77
N ARG A 363 8.65 -22.18 0.93
CA ARG A 363 7.93 -22.82 -0.19
C ARG A 363 6.45 -22.42 -0.21
N THR A 364 5.87 -22.43 -1.39
CA THR A 364 4.42 -22.25 -1.53
C THR A 364 3.66 -23.54 -1.19
N LEU A 365 2.47 -23.39 -0.64
CA LEU A 365 1.48 -24.45 -0.45
C LEU A 365 0.39 -24.28 -1.52
N GLY A 366 0.50 -25.04 -2.61
CA GLY A 366 -0.36 -24.84 -3.77
C GLY A 366 -0.18 -23.43 -4.38
N PRO A 367 -1.25 -22.63 -4.51
CA PRO A 367 -1.17 -21.29 -5.10
C PRO A 367 -0.72 -20.21 -4.11
N ALA A 368 -0.58 -20.52 -2.81
CA ALA A 368 -0.36 -19.54 -1.76
C ALA A 368 0.93 -19.79 -0.97
N ARG A 369 1.53 -18.71 -0.46
CA ARG A 369 2.59 -18.74 0.56
C ARG A 369 1.96 -18.54 1.91
N LEU A 370 2.30 -19.41 2.87
CA LEU A 370 1.82 -19.34 4.24
C LEU A 370 2.72 -18.44 5.09
N SER A 371 2.12 -17.54 5.84
CA SER A 371 2.78 -16.76 6.90
C SER A 371 1.97 -16.87 8.19
N MET A 372 2.65 -17.06 9.30
CA MET A 372 2.06 -17.15 10.64
C MET A 372 2.67 -16.11 11.56
N GLY A 373 1.89 -15.58 12.48
CA GLY A 373 2.35 -14.60 13.46
C GLY A 373 1.71 -14.82 14.82
N LEU A 374 2.47 -14.51 15.86
CA LEU A 374 2.00 -14.44 17.24
C LEU A 374 2.45 -13.11 17.84
N VAL A 375 1.55 -12.37 18.45
CA VAL A 375 1.86 -11.17 19.20
C VAL A 375 1.36 -11.30 20.64
N VAL A 376 2.21 -10.97 21.59
CA VAL A 376 1.87 -10.84 22.99
C VAL A 376 2.13 -9.42 23.45
N GLY A 377 1.28 -8.91 24.34
CA GLY A 377 1.36 -7.54 24.83
C GLY A 377 0.99 -7.44 26.30
N TYR A 378 1.58 -6.44 26.95
CA TYR A 378 1.30 -6.05 28.33
C TYR A 378 1.16 -4.53 28.38
N THR A 379 0.13 -4.03 29.06
CA THR A 379 -0.09 -2.59 29.29
C THR A 379 -0.44 -2.37 30.76
N ARG A 380 0.16 -1.34 31.36
CA ARG A 380 -0.05 -0.96 32.75
C ARG A 380 -0.41 0.51 32.83
N TYR A 381 -1.49 0.79 33.55
CA TYR A 381 -1.95 2.11 33.95
C TYR A 381 -1.76 2.21 35.46
N ASP A 382 -0.85 3.04 35.92
CA ASP A 382 -0.51 3.11 37.36
C ASP A 382 -1.64 3.73 38.20
N GLN A 383 -2.38 4.67 37.62
CA GLN A 383 -3.51 5.36 38.29
C GLN A 383 -4.72 5.40 37.36
N PHE A 384 -5.48 4.34 37.31
CA PHE A 384 -6.70 4.29 36.53
C PHE A 384 -7.92 4.67 37.37
N VAL A 385 -8.72 5.64 36.92
CA VAL A 385 -9.94 6.10 37.55
C VAL A 385 -11.12 5.41 36.90
N ALA A 386 -11.70 4.41 37.59
CA ALA A 386 -12.86 3.66 37.10
C ALA A 386 -14.17 4.42 37.28
N SER A 387 -14.29 5.16 38.36
CA SER A 387 -15.48 5.94 38.76
C SER A 387 -15.06 7.17 39.57
N LEU A 388 -15.91 8.18 39.62
CA LEU A 388 -15.72 9.36 40.48
C LEU A 388 -15.74 9.03 41.96
N PHE A 389 -16.31 7.87 42.32
CA PHE A 389 -16.51 7.45 43.71
C PHE A 389 -15.45 6.45 44.19
N LEU A 390 -14.59 5.95 43.30
CA LEU A 390 -13.54 5.00 43.63
C LEU A 390 -12.18 5.67 43.57
N PRO A 391 -11.25 5.35 44.49
CA PRO A 391 -9.88 5.84 44.38
C PRO A 391 -9.21 5.28 43.11
N PRO A 392 -8.26 6.02 42.55
CA PRO A 392 -7.47 5.49 41.43
C PRO A 392 -6.80 4.19 41.82
N THR A 393 -6.87 3.19 40.97
CA THR A 393 -6.22 1.89 41.15
C THR A 393 -5.37 1.53 39.93
N GLN A 394 -4.52 0.53 40.08
CA GLN A 394 -3.73 0.04 38.97
C GLN A 394 -4.62 -0.80 38.02
N ARG A 395 -4.55 -0.50 36.72
CA ARG A 395 -5.12 -1.36 35.68
C ARG A 395 -4.00 -2.04 34.91
N THR A 396 -4.16 -3.33 34.66
CA THR A 396 -3.24 -4.13 33.86
C THR A 396 -4.00 -4.89 32.78
N ASP A 397 -3.50 -4.81 31.57
CA ASP A 397 -4.04 -5.53 30.43
C ASP A 397 -2.96 -6.46 29.86
N THR A 398 -3.27 -7.72 29.64
CA THR A 398 -2.45 -8.68 28.91
C THR A 398 -3.15 -9.08 27.61
N SER A 399 -2.41 -9.30 26.55
CA SER A 399 -3.02 -9.69 25.27
C SER A 399 -2.18 -10.74 24.56
N ALA A 400 -2.86 -11.64 23.84
CA ALA A 400 -2.24 -12.62 22.96
C ALA A 400 -3.09 -12.78 21.70
N TYR A 401 -2.49 -12.57 20.53
CA TYR A 401 -3.14 -12.70 19.22
C TYR A 401 -2.29 -13.53 18.28
N GLY A 402 -2.92 -14.49 17.60
CA GLY A 402 -2.32 -15.26 16.52
C GLY A 402 -2.94 -14.88 15.18
N ASP A 403 -2.13 -14.90 14.13
CA ASP A 403 -2.62 -14.74 12.76
C ASP A 403 -1.99 -15.76 11.81
N ILE A 404 -2.79 -16.20 10.84
CA ILE A 404 -2.37 -17.02 9.70
C ILE A 404 -2.76 -16.26 8.44
N SER A 405 -1.81 -16.08 7.53
CA SER A 405 -2.01 -15.39 6.27
C SER A 405 -1.65 -16.31 5.10
N LEU A 406 -2.54 -16.39 4.12
CA LEU A 406 -2.32 -17.02 2.83
C LEU A 406 -2.14 -15.94 1.77
N ILE A 407 -0.93 -15.83 1.22
CA ILE A 407 -0.55 -14.85 0.20
C ILE A 407 -0.58 -15.57 -1.15
N PHE A 408 -1.53 -15.23 -2.01
CA PHE A 408 -1.80 -15.92 -3.26
C PHE A 408 -0.91 -15.38 -4.40
N GLU A 409 0.39 -15.68 -4.37
CA GLU A 409 1.38 -15.18 -5.31
C GLU A 409 1.11 -15.56 -6.78
N ARG A 410 0.40 -16.69 -7.02
CA ARG A 410 0.01 -17.14 -8.38
C ARG A 410 -1.18 -16.37 -8.96
N TYR A 411 -1.96 -15.70 -8.12
CA TYR A 411 -3.10 -14.87 -8.55
C TYR A 411 -2.71 -13.40 -8.60
N ASP A 412 -1.50 -13.15 -9.10
CA ASP A 412 -0.99 -11.81 -9.34
C ASP A 412 -1.79 -11.13 -10.47
N TYR A 413 -2.25 -9.93 -10.21
CA TYR A 413 -2.78 -9.03 -11.23
C TYR A 413 -2.06 -7.68 -11.14
N ALA A 414 -1.29 -7.33 -12.16
CA ALA A 414 -0.52 -6.09 -12.21
C ALA A 414 0.43 -5.89 -11.02
N GLY A 415 0.98 -6.96 -10.45
CA GLY A 415 1.84 -6.93 -9.27
C GLY A 415 1.10 -6.75 -7.95
N PHE A 416 -0.21 -6.99 -7.92
CA PHE A 416 -1.02 -7.06 -6.70
C PHE A 416 -1.46 -8.50 -6.47
N VAL A 417 -1.28 -8.98 -5.24
CA VAL A 417 -1.63 -10.34 -4.83
C VAL A 417 -2.73 -10.33 -3.77
N PRO A 418 -3.73 -11.20 -3.88
CA PRO A 418 -4.73 -11.36 -2.83
C PRO A 418 -4.09 -11.96 -1.56
N ILE A 419 -4.57 -11.52 -0.40
CA ILE A 419 -4.13 -12.02 0.91
C ILE A 419 -5.38 -12.34 1.71
N LEU A 420 -5.51 -13.60 2.11
CA LEU A 420 -6.51 -14.04 3.08
C LEU A 420 -5.83 -14.19 4.43
N ARG A 421 -6.37 -13.56 5.48
CA ARG A 421 -5.83 -13.64 6.84
C ARG A 421 -6.93 -14.05 7.82
N LEU A 422 -6.63 -15.04 8.64
CA LEU A 422 -7.38 -15.38 9.85
C LEU A 422 -6.61 -14.81 11.04
N ARG A 423 -7.30 -14.11 11.93
CA ARG A 423 -6.76 -13.61 13.19
C ARG A 423 -7.68 -14.01 14.33
N THR A 424 -7.09 -14.46 15.43
CA THR A 424 -7.80 -14.74 16.67
C THR A 424 -6.94 -14.35 17.86
N GLY A 425 -7.57 -13.99 18.96
CA GLY A 425 -6.86 -13.67 20.20
C GLY A 425 -7.75 -13.07 21.25
N GLN A 426 -7.14 -12.76 22.37
CA GLN A 426 -7.81 -12.22 23.54
C GLN A 426 -6.97 -11.15 24.23
N LYS A 427 -7.65 -10.26 24.89
CA LYS A 427 -7.13 -9.30 25.85
C LYS A 427 -7.82 -9.52 27.18
N ASN A 428 -7.04 -9.72 28.22
CA ASN A 428 -7.51 -9.88 29.60
C ASN A 428 -7.09 -8.65 30.40
N SER A 429 -8.01 -8.11 31.17
CA SER A 429 -7.79 -6.97 32.06
C SER A 429 -8.34 -7.28 33.45
N ASN A 430 -7.73 -6.73 34.50
CA ASN A 430 -8.28 -6.76 35.83
C ASN A 430 -9.58 -5.90 35.96
N PHE A 431 -9.89 -5.10 34.92
CA PHE A 431 -11.19 -4.44 34.75
C PHE A 431 -11.91 -5.12 33.59
N SER A 432 -13.00 -5.85 33.87
CA SER A 432 -13.70 -6.68 32.89
C SER A 432 -14.15 -5.92 31.64
N ARG A 433 -14.50 -4.64 31.77
CA ARG A 433 -14.89 -3.76 30.65
C ARG A 433 -13.80 -3.58 29.58
N PHE A 434 -12.56 -3.99 29.83
CA PHE A 434 -11.44 -3.93 28.89
C PHE A 434 -10.97 -5.32 28.45
N SER A 435 -11.60 -6.38 28.95
CA SER A 435 -11.36 -7.74 28.47
C SER A 435 -12.17 -7.99 27.20
N SER A 436 -11.56 -8.58 26.19
CA SER A 436 -12.22 -8.82 24.91
C SER A 436 -11.61 -10.00 24.18
N GLN A 437 -12.41 -10.67 23.35
CA GLN A 437 -11.98 -11.69 22.42
C GLN A 437 -12.28 -11.22 20.98
N GLU A 438 -11.42 -11.59 20.07
CA GLU A 438 -11.57 -11.26 18.66
C GLU A 438 -11.33 -12.50 17.80
N VAL A 439 -12.23 -12.74 16.86
CA VAL A 439 -12.03 -13.62 15.72
C VAL A 439 -12.39 -12.83 14.47
N SER A 440 -11.46 -12.74 13.55
CA SER A 440 -11.69 -12.04 12.29
C SER A 440 -11.03 -12.76 11.11
N VAL A 441 -11.70 -12.69 9.97
CA VAL A 441 -11.18 -13.15 8.68
C VAL A 441 -11.04 -11.92 7.79
N SER A 442 -9.90 -11.68 7.22
CA SER A 442 -9.72 -10.53 6.33
C SER A 442 -9.32 -10.95 4.93
N LEU A 443 -9.86 -10.23 3.96
CA LEU A 443 -9.44 -10.28 2.56
C LEU A 443 -8.83 -8.93 2.19
N GLY A 444 -7.56 -8.96 1.83
CA GLY A 444 -6.81 -7.77 1.45
C GLY A 444 -6.06 -7.96 0.16
N VAL A 445 -5.42 -6.89 -0.27
CA VAL A 445 -4.55 -6.88 -1.44
C VAL A 445 -3.21 -6.27 -1.05
N GLY A 446 -2.13 -6.99 -1.37
CA GLY A 446 -0.75 -6.53 -1.17
C GLY A 446 -0.01 -6.34 -2.48
N SER A 447 1.00 -5.47 -2.51
CA SER A 447 1.91 -5.33 -3.66
C SER A 447 3.00 -6.39 -3.60
N LYS A 448 3.28 -7.03 -4.74
CA LYS A 448 4.38 -8.00 -4.92
C LYS A 448 5.73 -7.30 -5.17
N PHE A 449 5.72 -6.02 -5.61
CA PHE A 449 6.88 -5.24 -6.00
C PHE A 449 7.12 -4.04 -5.06
#